data_cdab28fb4421ea5b30ded316128bd1f2
#
_entry.id   cdab28fb4421ea5b30ded316128bd1f2
#
_cell.length_a   1.000
_cell.length_b   1.000
_cell.length_c   1.000
_cell.angle_alpha   90.00
_cell.angle_beta   90.00
_cell.angle_gamma   90.00
#
_symmetry.space_group_name_H-M   'P 1'
#
loop_
_entity.id
_entity.type
_entity.pdbx_description
1 polymer ?
#
loop_
_entity_poly.entity_id
_entity_poly.type
_entity_poly.pdbx_seq_one_letter_code
_entity_poly.pdbx_strand_id
1 'polypeptide(L)'
;MKKVATLGEILMRLATPNKERILQAKNFDADYGGGEYNVAVSLSQFGVPTKFITALPDNAVGDAALYRIRGFGIDTTSILRQGDRLGLYFLEHGAAMRASKVVYDRAKSSISDIKTNTVDWQKAFSDIDWFHFTGITPALSKSAAEVTLEATKAAKEMGITVSADMNYRKNLWSPQDAQATMKPLMEYVDIAIGNEEDAEKCLGVSAENQDVTSGELNPDAYRDVLNKLSDNFGFKKIGITLRESISASDNNWSAIYSDNGNIYVGNKYSIHMVDRVGGG
;
A
#
# COMPACT_ATOMS: atom_id res chain seq x y z
N MET A 1 17.80 -4.49 16.52
CA MET A 1 16.75 -5.04 15.63
C MET A 1 16.47 -3.95 14.60
N LYS A 2 16.31 -4.29 13.32
CA LYS A 2 16.02 -3.29 12.28
C LYS A 2 14.68 -2.64 12.53
N LYS A 3 14.61 -1.31 12.38
CA LYS A 3 13.37 -0.51 12.52
C LYS A 3 12.86 -0.07 11.16
N VAL A 4 11.55 -0.20 10.96
CA VAL A 4 10.89 0.10 9.68
C VAL A 4 10.04 1.36 9.83
N ALA A 5 10.19 2.32 8.91
CA ALA A 5 9.26 3.43 8.76
C ALA A 5 8.32 3.20 7.58
N THR A 6 7.05 3.56 7.74
CA THR A 6 6.09 3.58 6.63
C THR A 6 5.49 4.98 6.47
N LEU A 7 5.30 5.43 5.23
CA LEU A 7 4.68 6.73 4.91
C LEU A 7 3.37 6.49 4.16
N GLY A 8 2.25 6.96 4.71
CA GLY A 8 1.00 6.82 3.98
C GLY A 8 -0.24 7.27 4.73
N GLU A 9 -1.40 6.88 4.20
CA GLU A 9 -2.69 7.27 4.74
C GLU A 9 -3.23 6.26 5.74
N ILE A 10 -3.84 6.77 6.81
CA ILE A 10 -4.79 6.05 7.65
C ILE A 10 -6.18 6.61 7.40
N LEU A 11 -7.14 5.75 7.16
CA LEU A 11 -8.55 6.07 6.93
C LEU A 11 -9.41 5.50 8.05
N MET A 12 -10.45 6.21 8.45
CA MET A 12 -11.50 5.60 9.25
C MET A 12 -12.39 4.76 8.33
N ARG A 13 -12.52 3.47 8.63
CA ARG A 13 -13.42 2.53 7.98
C ARG A 13 -14.76 2.54 8.68
N LEU A 14 -15.81 2.78 7.93
CA LEU A 14 -17.20 2.69 8.37
C LEU A 14 -17.86 1.49 7.69
N ALA A 15 -17.92 0.35 8.37
CA ALA A 15 -18.47 -0.88 7.83
C ALA A 15 -19.95 -1.04 8.22
N THR A 16 -20.77 -1.53 7.30
CA THR A 16 -22.16 -1.90 7.62
C THR A 16 -22.18 -3.16 8.48
N PRO A 17 -23.01 -3.24 9.52
CA PRO A 17 -23.14 -4.45 10.32
C PRO A 17 -23.86 -5.56 9.51
N ASN A 18 -23.69 -6.80 9.90
CA ASN A 18 -24.48 -7.96 9.46
C ASN A 18 -24.63 -8.12 7.93
N LYS A 19 -23.67 -7.64 7.14
CA LYS A 19 -23.73 -7.65 5.66
C LYS A 19 -24.90 -6.84 5.08
N GLU A 20 -25.41 -5.86 5.81
CA GLU A 20 -26.41 -4.92 5.33
C GLU A 20 -25.84 -4.07 4.17
N ARG A 21 -26.73 -3.54 3.34
CA ARG A 21 -26.34 -2.52 2.36
C ARG A 21 -26.19 -1.15 3.04
N ILE A 22 -25.35 -0.29 2.52
CA ILE A 22 -25.19 1.09 3.02
C ILE A 22 -26.52 1.81 3.14
N LEU A 23 -27.41 1.64 2.14
CA LEU A 23 -28.76 2.27 2.15
C LEU A 23 -29.73 1.68 3.19
N GLN A 24 -29.41 0.55 3.81
CA GLN A 24 -30.24 -0.09 4.84
C GLN A 24 -29.68 0.13 6.25
N ALA A 25 -28.38 0.39 6.33
CA ALA A 25 -27.65 0.51 7.61
C ALA A 25 -28.11 1.74 8.39
N LYS A 26 -28.40 1.56 9.68
CA LYS A 26 -28.74 2.63 10.62
C LYS A 26 -27.54 3.06 11.46
N ASN A 27 -26.49 2.27 11.50
CA ASN A 27 -25.23 2.49 12.20
C ASN A 27 -24.08 1.87 11.39
N PHE A 28 -22.87 2.23 11.76
CA PHE A 28 -21.65 1.70 11.17
C PHE A 28 -20.68 1.30 12.27
N ASP A 29 -19.98 0.21 12.06
CA ASP A 29 -18.83 -0.18 12.89
C ASP A 29 -17.61 0.61 12.41
N ALA A 30 -17.00 1.38 13.31
CA ALA A 30 -15.83 2.19 13.02
C ALA A 30 -14.53 1.43 13.35
N ASP A 31 -13.64 1.34 12.37
CA ASP A 31 -12.28 0.84 12.54
C ASP A 31 -11.33 1.66 11.65
N TYR A 32 -10.06 1.29 11.57
CA TYR A 32 -9.06 2.03 10.80
C TYR A 32 -8.33 1.11 9.83
N GLY A 33 -7.98 1.63 8.67
CA GLY A 33 -7.21 0.92 7.66
C GLY A 33 -6.44 1.88 6.77
N GLY A 34 -5.47 1.35 6.05
CA GLY A 34 -4.61 2.08 5.11
C GLY A 34 -3.49 1.16 4.66
N GLY A 35 -2.99 1.29 3.44
CA GLY A 35 -1.95 0.40 2.92
C GLY A 35 -0.76 0.33 3.85
N GLU A 36 -0.09 1.43 4.03
CA GLU A 36 1.13 1.56 4.81
C GLU A 36 0.89 1.46 6.33
N TYR A 37 -0.30 1.89 6.79
CA TYR A 37 -0.73 1.69 8.17
C TYR A 37 -0.89 0.20 8.49
N ASN A 38 -1.53 -0.57 7.62
CA ASN A 38 -1.69 -2.02 7.80
C ASN A 38 -0.33 -2.73 7.82
N VAL A 39 0.63 -2.31 6.98
CA VAL A 39 2.01 -2.82 7.00
C VAL A 39 2.67 -2.52 8.36
N ALA A 40 2.55 -1.30 8.87
CA ALA A 40 3.10 -0.92 10.15
C ALA A 40 2.49 -1.75 11.31
N VAL A 41 1.18 -1.95 11.30
CA VAL A 41 0.48 -2.80 12.28
C VAL A 41 0.98 -4.24 12.20
N SER A 42 1.02 -4.83 11.02
CA SER A 42 1.50 -6.21 10.82
C SER A 42 2.92 -6.40 11.34
N LEU A 43 3.84 -5.53 10.96
CA LEU A 43 5.23 -5.59 11.40
C LEU A 43 5.34 -5.46 12.93
N SER A 44 4.60 -4.53 13.52
CA SER A 44 4.57 -4.36 14.98
C SER A 44 4.06 -5.62 15.68
N GLN A 45 3.02 -6.27 15.16
CA GLN A 45 2.49 -7.53 15.71
C GLN A 45 3.49 -8.70 15.55
N PHE A 46 4.36 -8.66 14.55
CA PHE A 46 5.49 -9.60 14.41
C PHE A 46 6.72 -9.23 15.28
N GLY A 47 6.61 -8.19 16.12
CA GLY A 47 7.69 -7.76 17.00
C GLY A 47 8.79 -6.93 16.29
N VAL A 48 8.54 -6.45 15.07
CA VAL A 48 9.44 -5.54 14.37
C VAL A 48 9.14 -4.10 14.81
N PRO A 49 10.11 -3.33 15.34
CA PRO A 49 9.90 -1.93 15.68
C PRO A 49 9.48 -1.14 14.45
N THR A 50 8.38 -0.40 14.54
CA THR A 50 7.84 0.38 13.43
C THR A 50 7.57 1.83 13.80
N LYS A 51 7.72 2.72 12.81
CA LYS A 51 7.35 4.12 12.86
C LYS A 51 6.35 4.38 11.72
N PHE A 52 5.27 5.07 12.01
CA PHE A 52 4.32 5.49 10.98
C PHE A 52 4.39 6.99 10.77
N ILE A 53 4.60 7.42 9.54
CA ILE A 53 4.68 8.82 9.11
C ILE A 53 3.41 9.14 8.34
N THR A 54 2.67 10.13 8.79
CA THR A 54 1.41 10.57 8.17
C THR A 54 1.06 11.99 8.64
N ALA A 55 -0.02 12.54 8.11
CA ALA A 55 -0.64 13.75 8.63
C ALA A 55 -2.06 13.46 9.11
N LEU A 56 -2.39 13.92 10.31
CA LEU A 56 -3.71 13.79 10.94
C LEU A 56 -4.27 15.18 11.29
N PRO A 57 -5.60 15.39 11.21
CA PRO A 57 -6.20 16.64 11.62
C PRO A 57 -6.03 16.86 13.13
N ASP A 58 -5.94 18.13 13.52
CA ASP A 58 -5.85 18.52 14.93
C ASP A 58 -7.25 18.66 15.55
N ASN A 59 -7.93 17.50 15.69
CA ASN A 59 -9.26 17.40 16.28
C ASN A 59 -9.48 15.99 16.87
N ALA A 60 -10.63 15.79 17.51
CA ALA A 60 -10.96 14.52 18.18
C ALA A 60 -10.93 13.28 17.27
N VAL A 61 -11.21 13.45 15.95
CA VAL A 61 -11.14 12.33 14.99
C VAL A 61 -9.69 11.96 14.70
N GLY A 62 -8.80 12.95 14.55
CA GLY A 62 -7.36 12.72 14.44
C GLY A 62 -6.76 12.13 15.72
N ASP A 63 -7.25 12.55 16.89
CA ASP A 63 -6.83 11.99 18.19
C ASP A 63 -7.23 10.51 18.30
N ALA A 64 -8.43 10.14 17.87
CA ALA A 64 -8.88 8.76 17.85
C ALA A 64 -8.02 7.88 16.93
N ALA A 65 -7.65 8.38 15.74
CA ALA A 65 -6.72 7.70 14.84
C ALA A 65 -5.33 7.53 15.49
N LEU A 66 -4.79 8.59 16.09
CA LEU A 66 -3.51 8.57 16.80
C LEU A 66 -3.51 7.58 17.98
N TYR A 67 -4.59 7.55 18.75
CA TYR A 67 -4.78 6.58 19.84
C TYR A 67 -4.75 5.14 19.31
N ARG A 68 -5.44 4.89 18.17
CA ARG A 68 -5.46 3.57 17.55
C ARG A 68 -4.07 3.13 17.08
N ILE A 69 -3.30 4.01 16.45
CA ILE A 69 -1.92 3.72 16.01
C ILE A 69 -1.04 3.36 17.21
N ARG A 70 -1.09 4.15 18.27
CA ARG A 70 -0.34 3.92 19.52
C ARG A 70 -0.71 2.62 20.21
N GLY A 71 -1.97 2.22 20.14
CA GLY A 71 -2.46 0.95 20.70
C GLY A 71 -1.78 -0.29 20.12
N PHE A 72 -1.19 -0.20 18.94
CA PHE A 72 -0.37 -1.26 18.33
C PHE A 72 1.14 -1.12 18.62
N GLY A 73 1.56 -0.19 19.49
CA GLY A 73 2.98 0.01 19.82
C GLY A 73 3.81 0.66 18.72
N ILE A 74 3.16 1.28 17.72
CA ILE A 74 3.82 1.96 16.61
C ILE A 74 4.32 3.34 17.07
N ASP A 75 5.56 3.69 16.70
CA ASP A 75 6.14 5.01 16.95
C ASP A 75 5.41 6.08 16.12
N THR A 76 4.86 7.07 16.81
CA THR A 76 4.05 8.17 16.25
C THR A 76 4.76 9.53 16.29
N THR A 77 6.05 9.56 16.60
CA THR A 77 6.81 10.80 16.82
C THR A 77 6.97 11.66 15.56
N SER A 78 6.76 11.07 14.37
CA SER A 78 6.82 11.75 13.07
C SER A 78 5.45 11.96 12.43
N ILE A 79 4.36 11.84 13.20
CA ILE A 79 3.02 12.17 12.73
C ILE A 79 2.79 13.69 12.82
N LEU A 80 2.44 14.29 11.69
CA LEU A 80 2.09 15.70 11.62
C LEU A 80 0.64 15.92 12.08
N ARG A 81 0.42 17.00 12.82
CA ARG A 81 -0.93 17.46 13.20
C ARG A 81 -1.26 18.68 12.35
N GLN A 82 -2.01 18.46 11.27
CA GLN A 82 -2.36 19.50 10.28
C GLN A 82 -3.55 19.08 9.42
N GLY A 83 -4.13 20.06 8.70
CA GLY A 83 -5.28 19.83 7.84
C GLY A 83 -6.59 19.70 8.63
N ASP A 84 -7.69 19.57 7.91
CA ASP A 84 -9.02 19.71 8.49
C ASP A 84 -9.73 18.38 8.73
N ARG A 85 -9.33 17.33 7.99
CA ARG A 85 -10.07 16.06 8.04
C ARG A 85 -9.22 14.81 7.92
N LEU A 86 -9.69 13.75 8.56
CA LEU A 86 -9.28 12.37 8.29
C LEU A 86 -10.05 11.85 7.06
N GLY A 87 -9.40 11.12 6.20
CA GLY A 87 -10.06 10.40 5.11
C GLY A 87 -10.92 9.26 5.64
N LEU A 88 -12.02 8.96 4.95
CA LEU A 88 -12.97 7.92 5.30
C LEU A 88 -13.16 6.94 4.14
N TYR A 89 -13.60 5.72 4.47
CA TYR A 89 -14.24 4.87 3.49
C TYR A 89 -15.38 4.07 4.11
N PHE A 90 -16.43 3.85 3.31
CA PHE A 90 -17.57 3.05 3.68
C PHE A 90 -17.40 1.66 3.07
N LEU A 91 -17.64 0.64 3.87
CA LEU A 91 -17.56 -0.76 3.44
C LEU A 91 -18.91 -1.44 3.56
N GLU A 92 -19.40 -1.93 2.44
CA GLU A 92 -20.53 -2.86 2.38
C GLU A 92 -19.95 -4.27 2.19
N HIS A 93 -20.12 -5.12 3.17
CA HIS A 93 -19.63 -6.50 3.09
C HIS A 93 -20.38 -7.30 2.00
N GLY A 94 -19.63 -8.03 1.20
CA GLY A 94 -20.19 -8.97 0.24
C GLY A 94 -20.91 -10.12 0.91
N ALA A 95 -21.86 -10.71 0.19
CA ALA A 95 -22.60 -11.89 0.65
C ALA A 95 -22.97 -12.77 -0.54
N ALA A 96 -22.59 -14.03 -0.52
CA ALA A 96 -22.84 -15.01 -1.59
C ALA A 96 -22.40 -14.49 -2.97
N MET A 97 -23.34 -14.24 -3.88
CA MET A 97 -23.09 -13.71 -5.23
C MET A 97 -22.85 -12.19 -5.25
N ARG A 98 -23.15 -11.49 -4.18
CA ARG A 98 -22.98 -10.04 -4.10
C ARG A 98 -21.55 -9.69 -3.69
N ALA A 99 -20.84 -9.00 -4.56
CA ALA A 99 -19.51 -8.47 -4.25
C ALA A 99 -19.56 -7.41 -3.13
N SER A 100 -18.45 -7.27 -2.38
CA SER A 100 -18.26 -6.15 -1.47
C SER A 100 -18.22 -4.83 -2.24
N LYS A 101 -18.68 -3.75 -1.59
CA LYS A 101 -18.65 -2.41 -2.16
C LYS A 101 -17.88 -1.48 -1.21
N VAL A 102 -16.93 -0.74 -1.77
CA VAL A 102 -16.18 0.28 -1.05
C VAL A 102 -16.47 1.65 -1.68
N VAL A 103 -16.80 2.62 -0.84
CA VAL A 103 -16.98 4.01 -1.24
C VAL A 103 -15.99 4.86 -0.47
N TYR A 104 -15.09 5.53 -1.17
CA TYR A 104 -14.07 6.40 -0.56
C TYR A 104 -14.58 7.84 -0.45
N ASP A 105 -14.36 8.45 0.70
CA ASP A 105 -14.45 9.87 0.96
C ASP A 105 -13.13 10.34 1.55
N ARG A 106 -12.11 10.52 0.70
CA ARG A 106 -10.72 10.76 1.11
C ARG A 106 -10.09 12.00 0.48
N ALA A 107 -10.79 12.70 -0.41
CA ALA A 107 -10.28 13.93 -1.01
C ALA A 107 -10.02 14.99 0.07
N LYS A 108 -8.92 15.74 -0.07
CA LYS A 108 -8.48 16.76 0.88
C LYS A 108 -8.33 16.25 2.33
N SER A 109 -7.97 14.96 2.49
CA SER A 109 -7.53 14.47 3.80
C SER A 109 -6.19 15.12 4.19
N SER A 110 -5.91 15.17 5.48
CA SER A 110 -4.68 15.81 6.00
C SER A 110 -3.41 15.30 5.31
N ILE A 111 -3.33 14.01 5.02
CA ILE A 111 -2.20 13.41 4.30
C ILE A 111 -2.21 13.76 2.81
N SER A 112 -3.37 13.89 2.17
CA SER A 112 -3.44 14.30 0.76
C SER A 112 -2.99 15.74 0.54
N ASP A 113 -3.11 16.59 1.57
CA ASP A 113 -2.72 18.00 1.54
C ASP A 113 -1.33 18.26 2.14
N ILE A 114 -0.57 17.20 2.47
CA ILE A 114 0.81 17.32 3.00
C ILE A 114 1.70 18.08 2.00
N LYS A 115 2.61 18.88 2.51
CA LYS A 115 3.52 19.71 1.69
C LYS A 115 4.96 19.27 1.86
N THR A 116 5.77 19.49 0.84
CA THR A 116 7.23 19.35 0.91
C THR A 116 7.80 20.25 2.01
N ASN A 117 8.94 19.84 2.59
CA ASN A 117 9.63 20.51 3.68
C ASN A 117 8.81 20.61 4.99
N THR A 118 7.72 19.86 5.16
CA THR A 118 6.97 19.81 6.43
C THR A 118 7.44 18.67 7.34
N VAL A 119 8.09 17.67 6.79
CA VAL A 119 8.71 16.55 7.55
C VAL A 119 10.21 16.78 7.63
N ASP A 120 10.77 16.77 8.83
CA ASP A 120 12.22 16.71 9.03
C ASP A 120 12.69 15.25 8.82
N TRP A 121 13.08 14.92 7.58
CA TRP A 121 13.48 13.56 7.19
C TRP A 121 14.74 13.09 7.91
N GLN A 122 15.69 13.99 8.21
CA GLN A 122 16.89 13.63 8.96
C GLN A 122 16.52 13.13 10.36
N LYS A 123 15.57 13.80 11.00
CA LYS A 123 15.07 13.38 12.31
C LYS A 123 14.16 12.15 12.20
N ALA A 124 13.23 12.15 11.23
CA ALA A 124 12.27 11.05 11.05
C ALA A 124 12.96 9.71 10.78
N PHE A 125 14.06 9.73 10.04
CA PHE A 125 14.82 8.55 9.62
C PHE A 125 16.07 8.25 10.46
N SER A 126 16.38 9.04 11.50
CA SER A 126 17.61 8.91 12.27
C SER A 126 17.86 7.53 12.92
N ASP A 127 16.78 6.76 13.15
CA ASP A 127 16.78 5.43 13.77
C ASP A 127 16.15 4.35 12.87
N ILE A 128 16.07 4.60 11.55
CA ILE A 128 15.38 3.76 10.59
C ILE A 128 16.37 3.02 9.69
N ASP A 129 16.14 1.72 9.48
CA ASP A 129 16.92 0.87 8.57
C ASP A 129 16.19 0.57 7.26
N TRP A 130 14.85 0.73 7.25
CA TRP A 130 14.00 0.39 6.12
C TRP A 130 12.82 1.36 6.02
N PHE A 131 12.62 1.90 4.83
CA PHE A 131 11.49 2.77 4.51
C PHE A 131 10.55 2.08 3.53
N HIS A 132 9.25 2.15 3.79
CA HIS A 132 8.21 1.56 2.93
C HIS A 132 7.12 2.56 2.60
N PHE A 133 6.68 2.57 1.35
CA PHE A 133 5.49 3.30 0.89
C PHE A 133 4.73 2.46 -0.14
N THR A 134 3.51 2.88 -0.49
CA THR A 134 2.75 2.30 -1.60
C THR A 134 2.42 3.35 -2.65
N GLY A 135 2.07 2.93 -3.87
CA GLY A 135 1.61 3.80 -4.94
C GLY A 135 0.30 4.53 -4.64
N ILE A 136 -0.39 4.18 -3.54
CA ILE A 136 -1.58 4.92 -3.09
C ILE A 136 -1.20 6.32 -2.63
N THR A 137 -0.16 6.46 -1.82
CA THR A 137 0.22 7.75 -1.23
C THR A 137 0.54 8.81 -2.30
N PRO A 138 1.41 8.57 -3.31
CA PRO A 138 1.65 9.54 -4.37
C PRO A 138 0.43 9.76 -5.28
N ALA A 139 -0.54 8.82 -5.32
CA ALA A 139 -1.77 8.96 -6.09
C ALA A 139 -2.82 9.87 -5.43
N LEU A 140 -2.67 10.22 -4.15
CA LEU A 140 -3.64 11.05 -3.42
C LEU A 140 -3.69 12.48 -3.94
N SER A 141 -2.53 13.04 -4.29
CA SER A 141 -2.40 14.39 -4.83
C SER A 141 -0.99 14.63 -5.39
N LYS A 142 -0.83 15.68 -6.18
CA LYS A 142 0.49 16.13 -6.64
C LYS A 142 1.44 16.43 -5.46
N SER A 143 0.93 17.07 -4.42
CA SER A 143 1.69 17.40 -3.21
C SER A 143 2.15 16.14 -2.47
N ALA A 144 1.30 15.13 -2.31
CA ALA A 144 1.66 13.87 -1.70
C ALA A 144 2.70 13.10 -2.53
N ALA A 145 2.63 13.17 -3.87
CA ALA A 145 3.66 12.61 -4.75
C ALA A 145 5.02 13.28 -4.57
N GLU A 146 5.05 14.61 -4.48
CA GLU A 146 6.26 15.39 -4.23
C GLU A 146 6.90 15.05 -2.86
N VAL A 147 6.07 14.92 -1.81
CA VAL A 147 6.54 14.51 -0.46
C VAL A 147 7.04 13.05 -0.46
N THR A 148 6.39 12.15 -1.19
CA THR A 148 6.88 10.77 -1.30
C THR A 148 8.23 10.72 -2.01
N LEU A 149 8.44 11.53 -3.04
CA LEU A 149 9.75 11.64 -3.72
C LEU A 149 10.82 12.23 -2.79
N GLU A 150 10.47 13.26 -2.03
CA GLU A 150 11.36 13.84 -1.01
C GLU A 150 11.78 12.79 0.02
N ALA A 151 10.83 12.01 0.54
CA ALA A 151 11.09 10.93 1.49
C ALA A 151 12.01 9.83 0.92
N THR A 152 11.73 9.38 -0.30
CA THR A 152 12.55 8.33 -0.95
C THR A 152 13.97 8.78 -1.21
N LYS A 153 14.18 10.02 -1.64
CA LYS A 153 15.52 10.62 -1.81
C LYS A 153 16.27 10.68 -0.51
N ALA A 154 15.64 11.24 0.54
CA ALA A 154 16.23 11.33 1.86
C ALA A 154 16.61 9.95 2.42
N ALA A 155 15.75 8.94 2.27
CA ALA A 155 16.05 7.58 2.69
C ALA A 155 17.29 7.02 1.96
N LYS A 156 17.38 7.22 0.65
CA LYS A 156 18.55 6.75 -0.15
C LYS A 156 19.84 7.48 0.24
N GLU A 157 19.80 8.79 0.44
CA GLU A 157 20.96 9.60 0.89
C GLU A 157 21.48 9.15 2.26
N MET A 158 20.57 8.67 3.13
CA MET A 158 20.90 8.11 4.45
C MET A 158 21.28 6.63 4.43
N GLY A 159 21.32 5.98 3.26
CA GLY A 159 21.67 4.56 3.11
C GLY A 159 20.58 3.59 3.59
N ILE A 160 19.35 4.03 3.71
CA ILE A 160 18.20 3.25 4.15
C ILE A 160 17.68 2.40 2.98
N THR A 161 17.33 1.15 3.24
CA THR A 161 16.66 0.29 2.26
C THR A 161 15.26 0.81 1.96
N VAL A 162 14.92 1.01 0.69
CA VAL A 162 13.60 1.49 0.28
C VAL A 162 12.80 0.37 -0.39
N SER A 163 11.58 0.14 0.07
CA SER A 163 10.62 -0.76 -0.58
C SER A 163 9.33 -0.03 -0.98
N ALA A 164 8.75 -0.44 -2.09
CA ALA A 164 7.48 0.08 -2.57
C ALA A 164 6.54 -1.04 -3.00
N ASP A 165 5.28 -0.98 -2.56
CA ASP A 165 4.18 -1.71 -3.20
C ASP A 165 3.57 -0.80 -4.28
N MET A 166 3.61 -1.23 -5.54
CA MET A 166 3.12 -0.44 -6.68
C MET A 166 1.64 -0.11 -6.57
N ASN A 167 0.84 -1.02 -6.07
CA ASN A 167 -0.52 -0.85 -5.56
C ASN A 167 -1.40 0.08 -6.40
N TYR A 168 -1.49 -0.17 -7.71
CA TYR A 168 -2.27 0.64 -8.64
C TYR A 168 -3.74 0.75 -8.21
N ARG A 169 -4.29 1.93 -8.29
CA ARG A 169 -5.70 2.21 -7.97
C ARG A 169 -6.35 3.04 -9.08
N LYS A 170 -7.08 2.37 -9.98
CA LYS A 170 -7.78 3.01 -11.13
C LYS A 170 -8.71 4.17 -10.75
N ASN A 171 -9.16 4.22 -9.50
CA ASN A 171 -10.04 5.29 -9.00
C ASN A 171 -9.27 6.54 -8.55
N LEU A 172 -7.95 6.50 -8.49
CA LEU A 172 -7.11 7.63 -8.07
C LEU A 172 -6.42 8.29 -9.26
N TRP A 173 -5.97 7.52 -10.24
CA TRP A 173 -5.24 8.03 -11.39
C TRP A 173 -5.37 7.15 -12.63
N SER A 174 -5.04 7.72 -13.79
CA SER A 174 -4.91 6.97 -15.04
C SER A 174 -3.58 6.19 -15.07
N PRO A 175 -3.42 5.16 -15.94
CA PRO A 175 -2.13 4.51 -16.13
C PRO A 175 -1.02 5.48 -16.55
N GLN A 176 -1.35 6.49 -17.36
CA GLN A 176 -0.39 7.51 -17.80
C GLN A 176 0.12 8.35 -16.64
N ASP A 177 -0.78 8.81 -15.75
CA ASP A 177 -0.42 9.57 -14.56
C ASP A 177 0.37 8.70 -13.56
N ALA A 178 -0.04 7.43 -13.41
CA ALA A 178 0.65 6.47 -12.57
C ALA A 178 2.10 6.26 -13.03
N GLN A 179 2.32 6.02 -14.34
CA GLN A 179 3.66 5.87 -14.89
C GLN A 179 4.50 7.13 -14.75
N ALA A 180 3.92 8.29 -15.05
CA ALA A 180 4.63 9.57 -14.95
C ALA A 180 5.10 9.86 -13.51
N THR A 181 4.33 9.41 -12.51
CA THR A 181 4.64 9.64 -11.10
C THR A 181 5.52 8.53 -10.51
N MET A 182 5.20 7.26 -10.79
CA MET A 182 5.90 6.13 -10.16
C MET A 182 7.31 5.89 -10.73
N LYS A 183 7.52 6.05 -12.04
CA LYS A 183 8.86 5.82 -12.63
C LYS A 183 9.97 6.62 -11.95
N PRO A 184 9.85 7.94 -11.72
CA PRO A 184 10.86 8.70 -10.98
C PRO A 184 11.04 8.26 -9.51
N LEU A 185 9.98 7.78 -8.86
CA LEU A 185 10.06 7.24 -7.49
C LEU A 185 10.85 5.93 -7.45
N MET A 186 10.62 5.07 -8.45
CA MET A 186 11.24 3.74 -8.51
C MET A 186 12.75 3.76 -8.73
N GLU A 187 13.33 4.86 -9.21
CA GLU A 187 14.79 5.05 -9.26
C GLU A 187 15.47 4.99 -7.87
N TYR A 188 14.70 5.23 -6.80
CA TYR A 188 15.18 5.21 -5.42
C TYR A 188 14.76 3.94 -4.66
N VAL A 189 14.09 2.99 -5.31
CA VAL A 189 13.54 1.78 -4.69
C VAL A 189 14.51 0.61 -4.87
N ASP A 190 14.79 -0.10 -3.79
CA ASP A 190 15.58 -1.34 -3.81
C ASP A 190 14.69 -2.58 -4.01
N ILE A 191 13.45 -2.54 -3.49
CA ILE A 191 12.54 -3.69 -3.45
C ILE A 191 11.17 -3.27 -3.94
N ALA A 192 10.72 -3.86 -5.04
CA ALA A 192 9.39 -3.64 -5.60
C ALA A 192 8.45 -4.80 -5.27
N ILE A 193 7.20 -4.46 -4.93
CA ILE A 193 6.13 -5.41 -4.65
C ILE A 193 4.91 -4.99 -5.48
N GLY A 194 4.13 -5.95 -5.96
CA GLY A 194 2.89 -5.69 -6.68
C GLY A 194 2.32 -6.95 -7.30
N ASN A 195 1.42 -6.78 -8.23
CA ASN A 195 0.93 -7.83 -9.12
C ASN A 195 1.23 -7.45 -10.59
N GLU A 196 0.78 -8.24 -11.55
CA GLU A 196 1.02 -8.00 -12.97
C GLU A 196 0.37 -6.71 -13.46
N GLU A 197 -0.86 -6.42 -13.01
CA GLU A 197 -1.57 -5.19 -13.35
C GLU A 197 -0.82 -3.97 -12.83
N ASP A 198 -0.28 -4.06 -11.62
CA ASP A 198 0.52 -3.00 -11.01
C ASP A 198 1.80 -2.72 -11.83
N ALA A 199 2.53 -3.75 -12.27
CA ALA A 199 3.72 -3.61 -13.09
C ALA A 199 3.41 -2.94 -14.44
N GLU A 200 2.33 -3.35 -15.09
CA GLU A 200 1.88 -2.75 -16.35
C GLU A 200 1.42 -1.31 -16.17
N LYS A 201 0.51 -1.04 -15.22
CA LYS A 201 -0.14 0.27 -15.07
C LYS A 201 0.79 1.31 -14.46
N CYS A 202 1.64 0.93 -13.49
CA CYS A 202 2.54 1.86 -12.82
C CYS A 202 3.88 2.03 -13.54
N LEU A 203 4.39 1.00 -14.22
CA LEU A 203 5.74 1.02 -14.80
C LEU A 203 5.77 0.79 -16.31
N GLY A 204 4.68 0.34 -16.91
CA GLY A 204 4.60 0.02 -18.33
C GLY A 204 5.32 -1.28 -18.69
N VAL A 205 5.48 -2.18 -17.73
CA VAL A 205 6.13 -3.47 -17.94
C VAL A 205 5.07 -4.58 -17.94
N SER A 206 4.95 -5.29 -19.03
CA SER A 206 4.03 -6.42 -19.20
C SER A 206 4.73 -7.62 -19.81
N ALA A 207 4.15 -8.80 -19.65
CA ALA A 207 4.57 -10.01 -20.35
C ALA A 207 4.24 -9.89 -21.85
N GLU A 208 5.15 -10.31 -22.72
CA GLU A 208 4.90 -10.40 -24.15
C GLU A 208 4.07 -11.66 -24.46
N ASN A 209 2.97 -11.47 -25.19
CA ASN A 209 2.14 -12.55 -25.75
C ASN A 209 1.44 -13.52 -24.79
N GLN A 210 1.15 -13.12 -23.53
CA GLN A 210 0.38 -13.97 -22.62
C GLN A 210 -0.74 -13.22 -21.92
N ASP A 211 -1.89 -13.89 -21.80
CA ASP A 211 -2.98 -13.48 -20.95
C ASP A 211 -2.65 -13.89 -19.51
N VAL A 212 -1.96 -12.99 -18.79
CA VAL A 212 -1.63 -13.17 -17.36
C VAL A 212 -2.87 -13.10 -16.45
N THR A 213 -4.03 -12.78 -17.02
CA THR A 213 -5.31 -12.74 -16.27
C THR A 213 -5.95 -14.12 -16.10
N SER A 214 -5.44 -15.15 -16.80
CA SER A 214 -5.95 -16.52 -16.72
C SER A 214 -5.72 -17.21 -15.37
N GLY A 215 -4.84 -16.65 -14.52
CA GLY A 215 -4.51 -17.25 -13.22
C GLY A 215 -3.65 -18.52 -13.33
N GLU A 216 -3.28 -18.95 -14.52
CA GLU A 216 -2.34 -20.05 -14.71
C GLU A 216 -0.91 -19.53 -14.53
N LEU A 217 -0.21 -20.12 -13.56
CA LEU A 217 1.20 -19.86 -13.29
C LEU A 217 2.05 -20.39 -14.46
N ASN A 218 2.42 -19.53 -15.39
CA ASN A 218 3.52 -19.80 -16.31
C ASN A 218 4.80 -19.17 -15.75
N PRO A 219 5.71 -19.92 -15.12
CA PRO A 219 6.92 -19.36 -14.51
C PRO A 219 7.82 -18.62 -15.51
N ASP A 220 7.81 -18.98 -16.79
CA ASP A 220 8.65 -18.35 -17.80
C ASP A 220 8.13 -16.96 -18.20
N ALA A 221 6.81 -16.76 -18.22
CA ALA A 221 6.22 -15.43 -18.46
C ALA A 221 6.55 -14.45 -17.32
N TYR A 222 6.46 -14.91 -16.09
CA TYR A 222 6.84 -14.11 -14.92
C TYR A 222 8.33 -13.81 -14.85
N ARG A 223 9.18 -14.74 -15.31
CA ARG A 223 10.62 -14.53 -15.43
C ARG A 223 10.94 -13.34 -16.33
N ASP A 224 10.27 -13.24 -17.48
CA ASP A 224 10.43 -12.12 -18.42
C ASP A 224 10.05 -10.78 -17.75
N VAL A 225 8.90 -10.72 -17.07
CA VAL A 225 8.46 -9.51 -16.34
C VAL A 225 9.44 -9.13 -15.24
N LEU A 226 9.90 -10.10 -14.43
CA LEU A 226 10.87 -9.86 -13.36
C LEU A 226 12.21 -9.34 -13.90
N ASN A 227 12.70 -9.92 -15.00
CA ASN A 227 13.93 -9.46 -15.64
C ASN A 227 13.77 -8.03 -16.18
N LYS A 228 12.68 -7.74 -16.91
CA LYS A 228 12.40 -6.37 -17.41
C LYS A 228 12.30 -5.34 -16.28
N LEU A 229 11.67 -5.69 -15.15
CA LEU A 229 11.60 -4.82 -13.99
C LEU A 229 12.98 -4.57 -13.37
N SER A 230 13.79 -5.62 -13.24
CA SER A 230 15.16 -5.51 -12.72
C SER A 230 16.05 -4.68 -13.64
N ASP A 231 16.01 -4.94 -14.95
CA ASP A 231 16.85 -4.27 -15.93
C ASP A 231 16.49 -2.78 -16.11
N ASN A 232 15.19 -2.47 -16.08
CA ASN A 232 14.71 -1.10 -16.31
C ASN A 232 14.86 -0.19 -15.08
N PHE A 233 14.76 -0.75 -13.87
CA PHE A 233 14.71 0.04 -12.62
C PHE A 233 15.81 -0.31 -11.61
N GLY A 234 16.59 -1.35 -11.83
CA GLY A 234 17.67 -1.75 -10.95
C GLY A 234 17.22 -2.34 -9.61
N PHE A 235 15.99 -2.88 -9.53
CA PHE A 235 15.50 -3.50 -8.30
C PHE A 235 16.36 -4.71 -7.91
N LYS A 236 16.77 -4.75 -6.65
CA LYS A 236 17.51 -5.88 -6.09
C LYS A 236 16.59 -7.07 -5.82
N LYS A 237 15.35 -6.76 -5.43
CA LYS A 237 14.34 -7.75 -5.08
C LYS A 237 12.99 -7.34 -5.63
N ILE A 238 12.23 -8.33 -6.13
CA ILE A 238 10.91 -8.09 -6.69
C ILE A 238 9.98 -9.20 -6.20
N GLY A 239 8.84 -8.82 -5.62
CA GLY A 239 7.77 -9.74 -5.25
C GLY A 239 6.54 -9.50 -6.12
N ILE A 240 6.05 -10.54 -6.81
CA ILE A 240 4.78 -10.48 -7.52
C ILE A 240 3.79 -11.42 -6.84
N THR A 241 2.69 -10.84 -6.35
CA THR A 241 1.59 -11.62 -5.76
C THR A 241 0.69 -12.13 -6.86
N LEU A 242 0.25 -13.38 -6.73
CA LEU A 242 -0.52 -14.11 -7.72
C LEU A 242 -1.83 -14.54 -7.09
N ARG A 243 -2.95 -14.07 -7.64
CA ARG A 243 -4.27 -14.37 -7.13
C ARG A 243 -5.16 -14.97 -8.20
N GLU A 244 -5.70 -16.14 -7.91
CA GLU A 244 -6.74 -16.78 -8.70
C GLU A 244 -8.08 -16.64 -7.94
N SER A 245 -9.01 -15.87 -8.49
CA SER A 245 -10.33 -15.65 -7.89
C SER A 245 -11.30 -16.72 -8.35
N ILE A 246 -11.72 -17.62 -7.44
CA ILE A 246 -12.70 -18.67 -7.70
C ILE A 246 -14.11 -18.15 -7.44
N SER A 247 -14.28 -17.45 -6.30
CA SER A 247 -15.56 -16.84 -5.90
C SER A 247 -15.31 -15.56 -5.09
N ALA A 248 -16.37 -14.93 -4.62
CA ALA A 248 -16.26 -13.81 -3.69
C ALA A 248 -15.57 -14.20 -2.37
N SER A 249 -15.63 -15.46 -1.97
CA SER A 249 -15.07 -15.95 -0.71
C SER A 249 -13.89 -16.88 -0.89
N ASP A 250 -13.77 -17.55 -2.03
CA ASP A 250 -12.73 -18.56 -2.26
C ASP A 250 -11.71 -18.06 -3.27
N ASN A 251 -10.45 -18.05 -2.88
CA ASN A 251 -9.35 -17.61 -3.73
C ASN A 251 -8.13 -18.48 -3.49
N ASN A 252 -7.32 -18.66 -4.53
CA ASN A 252 -5.99 -19.20 -4.37
C ASN A 252 -4.97 -18.06 -4.39
N TRP A 253 -4.00 -18.12 -3.49
CA TRP A 253 -2.88 -17.19 -3.42
C TRP A 253 -1.55 -17.90 -3.53
N SER A 254 -0.66 -17.30 -4.27
CA SER A 254 0.76 -17.63 -4.32
C SER A 254 1.56 -16.35 -4.57
N ALA A 255 2.86 -16.48 -4.71
CA ALA A 255 3.74 -15.39 -5.09
C ALA A 255 4.96 -15.92 -5.84
N ILE A 256 5.55 -15.08 -6.67
CA ILE A 256 6.86 -15.30 -7.23
C ILE A 256 7.79 -14.19 -6.75
N TYR A 257 9.04 -14.53 -6.46
CA TYR A 257 10.00 -13.62 -5.87
C TYR A 257 11.34 -13.72 -6.61
N SER A 258 11.93 -12.58 -6.92
CA SER A 258 13.28 -12.48 -7.46
C SER A 258 14.21 -11.86 -6.43
N ASP A 259 15.37 -12.46 -6.22
CA ASP A 259 16.46 -11.91 -5.41
C ASP A 259 17.74 -11.89 -6.24
N ASN A 260 18.13 -10.70 -6.68
CA ASN A 260 19.29 -10.51 -7.56
C ASN A 260 19.30 -11.48 -8.76
N GLY A 261 18.15 -11.64 -9.43
CA GLY A 261 17.96 -12.50 -10.60
C GLY A 261 17.66 -13.98 -10.29
N ASN A 262 17.81 -14.41 -9.03
CA ASN A 262 17.36 -15.76 -8.63
C ASN A 262 15.85 -15.74 -8.39
N ILE A 263 15.13 -16.65 -9.03
CA ILE A 263 13.67 -16.67 -8.98
C ILE A 263 13.19 -17.84 -8.11
N TYR A 264 12.28 -17.54 -7.22
CA TYR A 264 11.65 -18.46 -6.29
C TYR A 264 10.14 -18.42 -6.47
N VAL A 265 9.52 -19.59 -6.57
CA VAL A 265 8.06 -19.72 -6.67
C VAL A 265 7.53 -20.20 -5.33
N GLY A 266 6.58 -19.43 -4.76
CA GLY A 266 5.94 -19.76 -3.49
C GLY A 266 4.90 -20.87 -3.63
N ASN A 267 4.51 -21.46 -2.51
CA ASN A 267 3.41 -22.41 -2.47
C ASN A 267 2.08 -21.73 -2.82
N LYS A 268 1.18 -22.49 -3.43
CA LYS A 268 -0.21 -22.07 -3.67
C LYS A 268 -1.07 -22.47 -2.48
N TYR A 269 -1.79 -21.49 -1.95
CA TYR A 269 -2.69 -21.65 -0.80
C TYR A 269 -4.14 -21.40 -1.21
N SER A 270 -5.03 -22.34 -0.92
CA SER A 270 -6.48 -22.14 -1.06
C SER A 270 -7.02 -21.49 0.21
N ILE A 271 -7.66 -20.34 0.07
CA ILE A 271 -8.12 -19.51 1.18
C ILE A 271 -9.61 -19.26 1.06
N HIS A 272 -10.36 -19.59 2.12
CA HIS A 272 -11.73 -19.13 2.30
C HIS A 272 -11.71 -17.82 3.09
N MET A 273 -12.08 -16.71 2.43
CA MET A 273 -12.01 -15.38 3.05
C MET A 273 -13.21 -15.11 3.95
N VAL A 274 -12.93 -14.75 5.18
CA VAL A 274 -13.94 -14.28 6.16
C VAL A 274 -14.06 -12.76 6.18
N ASP A 275 -12.97 -12.04 5.87
CA ASP A 275 -12.95 -10.58 5.64
C ASP A 275 -11.95 -10.27 4.52
N ARG A 276 -12.32 -9.36 3.61
CA ARG A 276 -11.49 -9.00 2.43
C ARG A 276 -10.57 -7.82 2.66
N VAL A 277 -10.73 -7.09 3.75
CA VAL A 277 -9.95 -5.88 4.00
C VAL A 277 -8.52 -6.25 4.40
N GLY A 278 -7.55 -5.77 3.62
CA GLY A 278 -6.13 -6.08 3.84
C GLY A 278 -5.66 -7.41 3.22
N GLY A 279 -6.48 -8.08 2.44
CA GLY A 279 -6.13 -9.37 1.82
C GLY A 279 -5.36 -9.28 0.49
N GLY A 280 -4.95 -8.09 0.08
CA GLY A 280 -4.22 -7.89 -1.17
C GLY A 280 -5.10 -7.86 -2.41
#